data_ef26cbfd17752674c3ec450ed8d17968
#
_entry.id   ef26cbfd17752674c3ec450ed8d17968
#
_cell.length_a   1.000
_cell.length_b   1.000
_cell.length_c   1.000
_cell.angle_alpha   90.00
_cell.angle_beta   90.00
_cell.angle_gamma   90.00
#
_symmetry.space_group_name_H-M   'P 1'
#
loop_
_entity.id
_entity.type
_entity.pdbx_description
1 polymer ?
#
loop_
_entity_poly.entity_id
_entity_poly.type
_entity_poly.pdbx_seq_one_letter_code
_entity_poly.pdbx_strand_id
1 'polypeptide(L)'
;MIELDEKDYKLTGTKAETLLILSKLEYNVPIVYYFAVEDWNHDSDKIIATIINLFPKTLLAIRSSTKAEDTEDSSMAGAFESLLNVKSNNQSIMEAVAKVIKSFDDDLSNQVLIQPMVTNVTMSGVVMTHVLDDGSPYHVVNYDDKSGLRIQ
;
A
#
# COMPACT_ATOMS: atom_id res chain seq x y z
N MET A 1 8.91 -12.37 -24.60
CA MET A 1 9.61 -12.17 -23.34
C MET A 1 10.41 -10.90 -23.54
N ILE A 2 9.98 -9.78 -22.97
CA ILE A 2 10.75 -8.53 -23.02
C ILE A 2 11.73 -8.65 -21.84
N GLU A 3 13.00 -8.89 -22.14
CA GLU A 3 14.07 -8.70 -21.16
C GLU A 3 14.09 -7.22 -20.79
N LEU A 4 13.61 -6.91 -19.61
CA LEU A 4 13.69 -5.57 -19.03
C LEU A 4 15.05 -5.50 -18.33
N ASP A 5 15.91 -4.62 -18.83
CA ASP A 5 17.24 -4.38 -18.28
C ASP A 5 17.10 -3.82 -16.85
N GLU A 6 17.85 -4.34 -15.86
CA GLU A 6 17.81 -3.92 -14.45
C GLU A 6 18.02 -2.40 -14.25
N LYS A 7 18.49 -1.69 -15.26
CA LYS A 7 18.72 -0.24 -15.25
C LYS A 7 17.48 0.63 -15.44
N ASP A 8 16.36 0.06 -15.91
CA ASP A 8 15.15 0.83 -16.24
C ASP A 8 14.12 0.89 -15.11
N TYR A 9 14.32 0.14 -14.04
CA TYR A 9 13.46 0.21 -12.85
C TYR A 9 13.89 1.34 -11.93
N LYS A 10 13.60 2.56 -12.32
CA LYS A 10 13.51 3.63 -11.34
C LYS A 10 12.28 3.32 -10.47
N LEU A 11 12.50 2.73 -9.29
CA LEU A 11 11.47 2.50 -8.26
C LEU A 11 10.96 3.84 -7.67
N THR A 12 10.72 4.82 -8.53
CA THR A 12 10.23 6.15 -8.21
C THR A 12 8.77 6.24 -8.61
N GLY A 13 7.94 5.59 -7.86
CA GLY A 13 6.50 5.61 -8.04
C GLY A 13 5.80 5.63 -6.69
N THR A 14 4.47 5.64 -6.71
CA THR A 14 3.67 5.45 -5.52
C THR A 14 3.83 4.04 -4.96
N LYS A 15 3.40 3.79 -3.71
CA LYS A 15 3.38 2.44 -3.11
C LYS A 15 2.66 1.42 -4.00
N ALA A 16 1.54 1.83 -4.61
CA ALA A 16 0.77 0.96 -5.49
C ALA A 16 1.55 0.58 -6.76
N GLU A 17 2.20 1.55 -7.39
CA GLU A 17 3.01 1.34 -8.59
C GLU A 17 4.22 0.45 -8.30
N THR A 18 4.91 0.68 -7.18
CA THR A 18 6.03 -0.15 -6.74
C THR A 18 5.62 -1.60 -6.51
N LEU A 19 4.50 -1.85 -5.82
CA LEU A 19 3.99 -3.21 -5.60
C LEU A 19 3.60 -3.90 -6.92
N LEU A 20 3.06 -3.15 -7.88
CA LEU A 20 2.72 -3.68 -9.19
C LEU A 20 3.98 -4.09 -9.97
N ILE A 21 5.05 -3.29 -9.91
CA ILE A 21 6.35 -3.62 -10.52
C ILE A 21 6.93 -4.87 -9.87
N LEU A 22 6.95 -4.95 -8.54
CA LEU A 22 7.44 -6.12 -7.81
C LEU A 22 6.65 -7.40 -8.15
N SER A 23 5.33 -7.28 -8.30
CA SER A 23 4.50 -8.40 -8.75
C SER A 23 4.85 -8.87 -10.15
N LYS A 24 5.14 -7.96 -11.09
CA LYS A 24 5.59 -8.31 -12.46
C LYS A 24 6.97 -8.97 -12.48
N LEU A 25 7.81 -8.65 -11.50
CA LEU A 25 9.13 -9.26 -11.30
C LEU A 25 9.05 -10.59 -10.51
N GLU A 26 7.85 -11.13 -10.33
CA GLU A 26 7.59 -12.39 -9.63
C GLU A 26 7.99 -12.41 -8.14
N TYR A 27 8.17 -11.23 -7.52
CA TYR A 27 8.30 -11.16 -6.06
C TYR A 27 6.98 -11.55 -5.38
N ASN A 28 7.09 -12.17 -4.21
CA ASN A 28 5.93 -12.56 -3.41
C ASN A 28 5.30 -11.34 -2.72
N VAL A 29 4.46 -10.63 -3.45
CA VAL A 29 3.69 -9.49 -2.96
C VAL A 29 2.20 -9.82 -2.93
N PRO A 30 1.42 -9.27 -2.01
CA PRO A 30 -0.04 -9.42 -2.01
C PRO A 30 -0.65 -8.89 -3.30
N ILE A 31 -1.78 -9.49 -3.72
CA ILE A 31 -2.58 -8.90 -4.79
C ILE A 31 -3.01 -7.50 -4.37
N VAL A 32 -2.86 -6.55 -5.28
CA VAL A 32 -3.23 -5.15 -5.03
C VAL A 32 -4.25 -4.69 -6.06
N TYR A 33 -5.17 -3.83 -5.61
CA TYR A 33 -6.02 -3.03 -6.47
C TYR A 33 -5.86 -1.57 -6.04
N TYR A 34 -5.75 -0.67 -6.99
CA TYR A 34 -5.65 0.76 -6.70
C TYR A 34 -6.40 1.59 -7.74
N PHE A 35 -6.73 2.79 -7.36
CA PHE A 35 -7.42 3.77 -8.20
C PHE A 35 -7.05 5.18 -7.76
N ALA A 36 -7.15 6.15 -8.67
CA ALA A 36 -6.97 7.56 -8.33
C ALA A 36 -8.24 8.16 -7.71
N VAL A 37 -8.10 9.25 -6.97
CA VAL A 37 -9.25 9.99 -6.42
C VAL A 37 -10.18 10.45 -7.54
N GLU A 38 -9.64 10.82 -8.71
CA GLU A 38 -10.42 11.17 -9.88
C GLU A 38 -11.35 10.03 -10.34
N ASP A 39 -10.85 8.79 -10.39
CA ASP A 39 -11.63 7.61 -10.76
C ASP A 39 -12.77 7.37 -9.76
N TRP A 40 -12.48 7.52 -8.47
CA TRP A 40 -13.49 7.41 -7.41
C TRP A 40 -14.61 8.42 -7.55
N ASN A 41 -14.26 9.66 -7.84
CA ASN A 41 -15.24 10.74 -8.04
C ASN A 41 -16.09 10.51 -9.30
N HIS A 42 -15.56 9.78 -10.28
CA HIS A 42 -16.27 9.47 -11.51
C HIS A 42 -17.27 8.31 -11.33
N ASP A 43 -16.86 7.20 -10.71
CA ASP A 43 -17.70 5.99 -10.58
C ASP A 43 -17.32 5.13 -9.36
N SER A 44 -17.65 5.62 -8.16
CA SER A 44 -17.38 4.90 -6.90
C SER A 44 -18.10 3.56 -6.81
N ASP A 45 -19.30 3.44 -7.37
CA ASP A 45 -20.09 2.21 -7.30
C ASP A 45 -19.42 1.08 -8.10
N LYS A 46 -18.89 1.38 -9.27
CA LYS A 46 -18.15 0.43 -10.08
C LYS A 46 -16.84 0.00 -9.40
N ILE A 47 -16.13 0.93 -8.78
CA ILE A 47 -14.90 0.64 -8.04
C ILE A 47 -15.21 -0.30 -6.87
N ILE A 48 -16.25 -0.02 -6.06
CA ILE A 48 -16.67 -0.85 -4.94
C ILE A 48 -17.06 -2.25 -5.42
N ALA A 49 -17.85 -2.35 -6.48
CA ALA A 49 -18.24 -3.63 -7.07
C ALA A 49 -17.01 -4.44 -7.51
N THR A 50 -16.02 -3.78 -8.10
CA THR A 50 -14.74 -4.40 -8.50
C THR A 50 -13.99 -4.92 -7.27
N ILE A 51 -13.87 -4.14 -6.20
CA ILE A 51 -13.18 -4.53 -4.96
C ILE A 51 -13.86 -5.76 -4.34
N ILE A 52 -15.19 -5.75 -4.22
CA ILE A 52 -15.95 -6.87 -3.65
C ILE A 52 -15.78 -8.15 -4.48
N ASN A 53 -15.74 -8.01 -5.81
CA ASN A 53 -15.53 -9.15 -6.71
C ASN A 53 -14.10 -9.72 -6.64
N LEU A 54 -13.09 -8.86 -6.51
CA LEU A 54 -11.69 -9.29 -6.38
C LEU A 54 -11.38 -9.91 -5.02
N PHE A 55 -12.02 -9.41 -3.95
CA PHE A 55 -11.74 -9.78 -2.56
C PHE A 55 -13.00 -10.21 -1.81
N PRO A 56 -13.72 -11.25 -2.26
CA PRO A 56 -14.98 -11.66 -1.64
C PRO A 56 -14.76 -12.17 -0.21
N LYS A 57 -15.55 -11.67 0.74
CA LYS A 57 -15.53 -12.11 2.16
C LYS A 57 -14.16 -11.98 2.85
N THR A 58 -13.31 -11.09 2.37
CA THR A 58 -11.95 -10.85 2.87
C THR A 58 -11.93 -9.60 3.74
N LEU A 59 -11.09 -9.58 4.76
CA LEU A 59 -10.73 -8.32 5.43
C LEU A 59 -9.69 -7.60 4.61
N LEU A 60 -9.83 -6.28 4.48
CA LEU A 60 -9.02 -5.44 3.63
C LEU A 60 -8.17 -4.47 4.45
N ALA A 61 -7.00 -4.13 3.93
CA ALA A 61 -6.25 -2.94 4.28
C ALA A 61 -6.48 -1.90 3.17
N ILE A 62 -6.99 -0.71 3.54
CA ILE A 62 -7.22 0.42 2.66
C ILE A 62 -6.25 1.51 3.07
N ARG A 63 -5.38 1.92 2.15
CA ARG A 63 -4.21 2.75 2.46
C ARG A 63 -4.05 3.86 1.44
N SER A 64 -3.43 4.95 1.88
CA SER A 64 -2.89 5.96 1.00
C SER A 64 -1.75 5.42 0.12
N SER A 65 -1.62 5.98 -1.05
CA SER A 65 -0.52 5.72 -1.99
C SER A 65 -0.26 6.99 -2.78
N THR A 66 0.51 7.91 -2.20
CA THR A 66 0.81 9.22 -2.77
C THR A 66 2.29 9.32 -3.13
N LYS A 67 2.62 10.20 -4.07
CA LYS A 67 4.01 10.53 -4.38
C LYS A 67 4.70 11.29 -3.24
N ALA A 68 3.92 11.99 -2.42
CA ALA A 68 4.44 12.78 -1.31
C ALA A 68 4.93 11.94 -0.12
N GLU A 69 4.52 10.64 -0.03
CA GLU A 69 4.94 9.75 1.06
C GLU A 69 6.41 9.34 0.96
N ASP A 70 6.97 9.32 -0.25
CA ASP A 70 8.30 8.79 -0.55
C ASP A 70 9.19 9.86 -1.21
N THR A 71 9.18 11.10 -0.71
CA THR A 71 10.14 12.12 -1.16
C THR A 71 11.49 11.91 -0.50
N GLU A 72 12.59 12.12 -1.26
CA GLU A 72 13.97 11.94 -0.79
C GLU A 72 14.32 12.80 0.44
N ASP A 73 13.60 13.90 0.66
CA ASP A 73 13.91 14.89 1.72
C ASP A 73 13.07 14.74 3.01
N SER A 74 12.00 13.96 3.02
CA SER A 74 11.20 13.77 4.23
C SER A 74 10.37 12.48 4.17
N SER A 75 10.57 11.61 5.16
CA SER A 75 9.66 10.50 5.40
C SER A 75 8.41 11.03 6.09
N MET A 76 7.29 11.16 5.38
CA MET A 76 5.98 11.46 5.93
C MET A 76 5.27 10.17 6.40
N ALA A 77 6.04 9.21 6.90
CA ALA A 77 5.50 7.95 7.42
C ALA A 77 4.50 8.25 8.55
N GLY A 78 3.24 7.86 8.36
CA GLY A 78 2.16 8.08 9.33
C GLY A 78 1.35 9.37 9.15
N ALA A 79 1.70 10.24 8.18
CA ALA A 79 0.91 11.45 7.89
C ALA A 79 -0.43 11.14 7.19
N PHE A 80 -0.52 9.98 6.54
CA PHE A 80 -1.70 9.58 5.77
C PHE A 80 -2.39 8.35 6.39
N GLU A 81 -3.70 8.30 6.23
CA GLU A 81 -4.54 7.27 6.84
C GLU A 81 -4.32 5.88 6.23
N SER A 82 -4.29 4.89 7.11
CA SER A 82 -4.34 3.46 6.77
C SER A 82 -5.39 2.77 7.61
N LEU A 83 -6.42 2.22 6.99
CA LEU A 83 -7.51 1.53 7.66
C LEU A 83 -7.37 0.03 7.45
N LEU A 84 -7.28 -0.70 8.56
CA LEU A 84 -7.09 -2.14 8.60
C LEU A 84 -8.39 -2.85 8.98
N ASN A 85 -8.49 -4.14 8.64
CA ASN A 85 -9.63 -5.00 8.97
C ASN A 85 -10.98 -4.49 8.42
N VAL A 86 -10.95 -3.78 7.29
CA VAL A 86 -12.16 -3.30 6.61
C VAL A 86 -12.89 -4.49 5.98
N LYS A 87 -14.18 -4.65 6.27
CA LYS A 87 -14.98 -5.71 5.65
C LYS A 87 -15.19 -5.44 4.17
N SER A 88 -15.12 -6.50 3.36
CA SER A 88 -15.38 -6.41 1.91
C SER A 88 -16.90 -6.37 1.65
N ASN A 89 -17.52 -5.23 1.96
CA ASN A 89 -18.89 -4.88 1.66
C ASN A 89 -19.01 -3.39 1.29
N ASN A 90 -20.09 -3.03 0.64
CA ASN A 90 -20.32 -1.69 0.10
C ASN A 90 -20.09 -0.59 1.14
N GLN A 91 -20.81 -0.65 2.29
CA GLN A 91 -20.76 0.39 3.30
C GLN A 91 -19.36 0.55 3.91
N SER A 92 -18.71 -0.57 4.31
CA SER A 92 -17.40 -0.51 4.97
C SER A 92 -16.32 0.01 4.03
N ILE A 93 -16.36 -0.36 2.75
CA ILE A 93 -15.42 0.14 1.73
C ILE A 93 -15.64 1.64 1.50
N MET A 94 -16.89 2.05 1.31
CA MET A 94 -17.26 3.45 1.10
C MET A 94 -16.74 4.34 2.23
N GLU A 95 -17.03 3.97 3.48
CA GLU A 95 -16.61 4.74 4.66
C GLU A 95 -15.08 4.80 4.80
N ALA A 96 -14.39 3.68 4.54
CA ALA A 96 -12.94 3.60 4.66
C ALA A 96 -12.24 4.40 3.57
N VAL A 97 -12.67 4.27 2.32
CA VAL A 97 -12.11 5.05 1.20
C VAL A 97 -12.32 6.55 1.42
N ALA A 98 -13.52 6.96 1.86
CA ALA A 98 -13.79 8.37 2.15
C ALA A 98 -12.86 8.95 3.23
N LYS A 99 -12.51 8.16 4.27
CA LYS A 99 -11.55 8.59 5.30
C LYS A 99 -10.14 8.73 4.74
N VAL A 100 -9.69 7.77 3.92
CA VAL A 100 -8.36 7.84 3.29
C VAL A 100 -8.27 9.04 2.36
N ILE A 101 -9.26 9.24 1.49
CA ILE A 101 -9.29 10.41 0.58
C ILE A 101 -9.28 11.72 1.35
N LYS A 102 -9.99 11.80 2.48
CA LYS A 102 -10.00 13.00 3.33
C LYS A 102 -8.64 13.36 3.93
N SER A 103 -7.73 12.40 4.04
CA SER A 103 -6.35 12.63 4.51
C SER A 103 -5.41 13.15 3.43
N PHE A 104 -5.85 13.17 2.17
CA PHE A 104 -5.07 13.71 1.06
C PHE A 104 -5.16 15.23 0.99
N ASP A 105 -4.21 15.83 0.28
CA ASP A 105 -4.34 17.16 -0.30
C ASP A 105 -5.33 17.14 -1.48
N ASP A 106 -5.50 18.30 -2.14
CA ASP A 106 -6.44 18.45 -3.25
C ASP A 106 -5.97 17.82 -4.58
N ASP A 107 -4.88 17.03 -4.57
CA ASP A 107 -4.38 16.37 -5.78
C ASP A 107 -5.21 15.12 -6.11
N LEU A 108 -6.02 15.22 -7.17
CA LEU A 108 -6.89 14.15 -7.66
C LEU A 108 -6.13 12.95 -8.22
N SER A 109 -4.82 13.07 -8.48
CA SER A 109 -3.96 11.96 -8.89
C SER A 109 -3.51 11.08 -7.73
N ASN A 110 -3.74 11.48 -6.48
CA ASN A 110 -3.49 10.65 -5.31
C ASN A 110 -4.26 9.34 -5.40
N GLN A 111 -3.62 8.27 -4.97
CA GLN A 111 -4.15 6.91 -5.14
C GLN A 111 -4.57 6.31 -3.80
N VAL A 112 -5.63 5.51 -3.85
CA VAL A 112 -6.04 4.62 -2.76
C VAL A 112 -5.65 3.20 -3.13
N LEU A 113 -4.91 2.54 -2.22
CA LEU A 113 -4.42 1.18 -2.37
C LEU A 113 -5.27 0.22 -1.52
N ILE A 114 -5.77 -0.83 -2.15
CA ILE A 114 -6.57 -1.89 -1.54
C ILE A 114 -5.76 -3.19 -1.56
N GLN A 115 -5.64 -3.84 -0.42
CA GLN A 115 -4.96 -5.12 -0.26
C GLN A 115 -5.75 -6.03 0.66
N PRO A 116 -5.71 -7.36 0.46
CA PRO A 116 -6.21 -8.29 1.48
C PRO A 116 -5.33 -8.19 2.74
N MET A 117 -5.96 -8.30 3.91
CA MET A 117 -5.23 -8.44 5.16
C MET A 117 -4.47 -9.76 5.18
N VAL A 118 -3.21 -9.72 5.59
CA VAL A 118 -2.46 -10.93 5.91
C VAL A 118 -3.00 -11.47 7.22
N THR A 119 -3.46 -12.72 7.20
CA THR A 119 -4.01 -13.43 8.36
C THR A 119 -3.02 -14.45 8.92
N ASN A 120 -3.22 -14.85 10.17
CA ASN A 120 -2.36 -15.83 10.84
C ASN A 120 -0.87 -15.42 10.87
N VAL A 121 -0.63 -14.14 11.09
CA VAL A 121 0.73 -13.60 11.20
C VAL A 121 1.40 -14.17 12.44
N THR A 122 2.51 -14.88 12.26
CA THR A 122 3.33 -15.43 13.35
C THR A 122 4.55 -14.55 13.63
N MET A 123 4.97 -13.77 12.66
CA MET A 123 6.09 -12.84 12.76
C MET A 123 5.84 -11.63 11.85
N SER A 124 6.17 -10.45 12.31
CA SER A 124 6.16 -9.23 11.49
C SER A 124 7.44 -8.44 11.72
N GLY A 125 7.87 -7.65 10.74
CA GLY A 125 9.10 -6.89 10.88
C GLY A 125 9.40 -5.96 9.72
N VAL A 126 10.49 -5.22 9.90
CA VAL A 126 11.06 -4.34 8.88
C VAL A 126 12.53 -4.69 8.69
N VAL A 127 12.94 -4.81 7.44
CA VAL A 127 14.35 -4.99 7.07
C VAL A 127 14.80 -3.75 6.30
N MET A 128 15.90 -3.17 6.74
CA MET A 128 16.56 -2.04 6.07
C MET A 128 17.93 -2.51 5.56
N THR A 129 18.34 -2.01 4.42
CA THR A 129 19.63 -2.36 3.79
C THR A 129 20.79 -1.51 4.32
N HIS A 130 20.47 -0.42 5.02
CA HIS A 130 21.43 0.51 5.61
C HIS A 130 20.98 0.93 7.00
N VAL A 131 21.93 1.30 7.85
CA VAL A 131 21.66 1.95 9.14
C VAL A 131 21.11 3.36 8.87
N LEU A 132 19.96 3.72 9.48
CA LEU A 132 19.31 5.01 9.21
C LEU A 132 20.11 6.21 9.74
N ASP A 133 20.88 6.04 10.83
CA ASP A 133 21.57 7.14 11.50
C ASP A 133 22.79 7.64 10.72
N ASP A 134 23.52 6.74 10.07
CA ASP A 134 24.82 7.06 9.45
C ASP A 134 24.97 6.54 8.02
N GLY A 135 23.96 5.86 7.47
CA GLY A 135 23.99 5.28 6.13
C GLY A 135 24.96 4.10 5.97
N SER A 136 25.46 3.53 7.06
CA SER A 136 26.35 2.37 7.03
C SER A 136 25.70 1.18 6.32
N PRO A 137 26.43 0.43 5.45
CA PRO A 137 25.87 -0.64 4.62
C PRO A 137 25.64 -1.96 5.41
N TYR A 138 24.94 -1.87 6.52
CA TYR A 138 24.52 -3.01 7.33
C TYR A 138 23.02 -3.23 7.25
N HIS A 139 22.60 -4.48 7.12
CA HIS A 139 21.19 -4.81 7.22
C HIS A 139 20.73 -4.67 8.66
N VAL A 140 19.65 -3.91 8.87
CA VAL A 140 18.97 -3.77 10.16
C VAL A 140 17.67 -4.54 10.09
N VAL A 141 17.44 -5.48 11.02
CA VAL A 141 16.22 -6.28 11.08
C VAL A 141 15.52 -6.02 12.41
N ASN A 142 14.35 -5.41 12.34
CA ASN A 142 13.46 -5.24 13.50
C ASN A 142 12.25 -6.15 13.31
N TYR A 143 11.97 -7.02 14.27
CA TYR A 143 10.86 -7.96 14.16
C TYR A 143 10.14 -8.18 15.50
N ASP A 144 8.88 -8.59 15.39
CA ASP A 144 8.03 -9.03 16.49
C ASP A 144 7.51 -10.44 16.19
N ASP A 145 7.83 -11.40 17.06
CA ASP A 145 7.42 -12.80 16.98
C ASP A 145 6.41 -13.21 18.06
N LYS A 146 5.96 -12.25 18.89
CA LYS A 146 5.14 -12.54 20.07
C LYS A 146 3.73 -11.96 19.99
N SER A 147 3.62 -10.71 19.56
CA SER A 147 2.34 -10.01 19.59
C SER A 147 1.47 -10.23 18.36
N GLY A 148 2.06 -10.69 17.26
CA GLY A 148 1.40 -10.73 15.95
C GLY A 148 0.98 -9.33 15.46
N LEU A 149 1.42 -8.28 16.15
CA LEU A 149 1.15 -6.89 15.82
C LEU A 149 2.17 -6.40 14.80
N ARG A 150 1.76 -5.40 14.03
CA ARG A 150 2.62 -4.75 13.04
C ARG A 150 3.63 -3.86 13.76
N ILE A 151 4.92 -4.04 13.50
CA ILE A 151 5.92 -3.02 13.83
C ILE A 151 5.69 -1.85 12.87
N GLN A 152 5.46 -0.67 13.44
CA GLN A 152 5.35 0.59 12.70
C GLN A 152 6.71 1.21 12.49
#